data_17c71010f36812cd0fa2a194a183f9c0
#
_entry.id   17c71010f36812cd0fa2a194a183f9c0
#
_cell.length_a   1.000
_cell.length_b   1.000
_cell.length_c   1.000
_cell.angle_alpha   90.00
_cell.angle_beta   90.00
_cell.angle_gamma   90.00
#
_symmetry.space_group_name_H-M   'P 1'
#
loop_
_entity.id
_entity.type
_entity.pdbx_description
1 polymer ?
#
loop_
_entity_poly.entity_id
_entity_poly.type
_entity_poly.pdbx_seq_one_letter_code
_entity_poly.pdbx_strand_id
1 'polypeptide(L)'
;MLLPLLICLLSIVVTFVVLVKNKKQFIDDIWLESPFFRKTLFISIVLLAVAFIQPYRAERINQGFGGLKVWYSGQDRGAGKIEYKVGWTLYNYWSSSLKEFPTNQQHKEYPEQTVITKGGFPVDIKPSFNYTIKTGEMASMYREFRSELTELEDKWLLNALLSVINDVSNKWSIEDVFSNREKFELEVVVECNRRLNKWFNISQLRTNIIPPPALVKSINDKTTAIQDVQLAENRRKVAEAKAFEKIAIARGDSAAAVIAAAGEAEAIKRKQVSLTPLYIEYIRAERWNGSNATTIAGVNSPLLITPSKQ
;
A
#
# COMPACT_ATOMS: atom_id res chain seq x y z
N MET A 1 -14.17 30.17 26.75
CA MET A 1 -13.97 31.62 26.90
C MET A 1 -15.26 32.45 26.94
N LEU A 2 -16.39 31.99 26.38
CA LEU A 2 -17.66 32.74 26.37
C LEU A 2 -18.35 32.88 27.75
N LEU A 3 -18.27 31.86 28.61
CA LEU A 3 -18.97 31.81 29.88
C LEU A 3 -18.53 32.93 30.87
N PRO A 4 -17.23 33.17 31.11
CA PRO A 4 -16.78 34.25 31.97
C PRO A 4 -17.12 35.64 31.42
N LEU A 5 -17.08 35.81 30.11
CA LEU A 5 -17.52 37.02 29.43
C LEU A 5 -19.00 37.30 29.66
N LEU A 6 -19.84 36.27 29.61
CA LEU A 6 -21.28 36.37 29.87
C LEU A 6 -21.60 36.73 31.29
N ILE A 7 -20.86 36.16 32.26
CA ILE A 7 -20.99 36.49 33.70
C ILE A 7 -20.52 37.92 33.99
N CYS A 8 -19.41 38.37 33.37
CA CYS A 8 -18.96 39.76 33.47
C CYS A 8 -19.99 40.73 32.89
N LEU A 9 -20.56 40.41 31.72
CA LEU A 9 -21.62 41.21 31.06
C LEU A 9 -22.86 41.28 31.94
N LEU A 10 -23.28 40.17 32.55
CA LEU A 10 -24.40 40.09 33.47
C LEU A 10 -24.15 40.96 34.74
N SER A 11 -22.93 40.92 35.30
CA SER A 11 -22.51 41.75 36.42
C SER A 11 -22.59 43.23 36.08
N ILE A 12 -22.12 43.63 34.89
CA ILE A 12 -22.16 45.02 34.41
C ILE A 12 -23.62 45.48 34.21
N VAL A 13 -24.46 44.63 33.62
CA VAL A 13 -25.88 44.92 33.40
C VAL A 13 -26.61 45.06 34.74
N VAL A 14 -26.37 44.20 35.71
CA VAL A 14 -26.98 44.28 37.06
C VAL A 14 -26.56 45.56 37.76
N THR A 15 -25.27 45.93 37.72
CA THR A 15 -24.80 47.21 38.32
C THR A 15 -25.39 48.41 37.61
N PHE A 16 -25.50 48.39 36.27
CA PHE A 16 -26.13 49.48 35.49
C PHE A 16 -27.61 49.63 35.78
N VAL A 17 -28.37 48.51 35.82
CA VAL A 17 -29.81 48.54 36.14
C VAL A 17 -30.05 49.11 37.55
N VAL A 18 -29.19 48.76 38.52
CA VAL A 18 -29.27 49.30 39.89
C VAL A 18 -28.97 50.79 39.96
N LEU A 19 -27.95 51.25 39.19
CA LEU A 19 -27.62 52.67 39.06
C LEU A 19 -28.75 53.47 38.44
N VAL A 20 -29.38 52.95 37.38
CA VAL A 20 -30.50 53.63 36.70
C VAL A 20 -31.76 53.66 37.56
N LYS A 21 -32.12 52.58 38.27
CA LYS A 21 -33.28 52.56 39.19
C LYS A 21 -33.14 53.51 40.39
N ASN A 22 -31.93 53.72 40.88
CA ASN A 22 -31.67 54.56 42.05
C ASN A 22 -31.17 55.96 41.67
N LYS A 23 -31.43 56.44 40.47
CA LYS A 23 -30.99 57.73 39.94
C LYS A 23 -31.42 58.91 40.83
N LYS A 24 -32.56 58.83 41.54
CA LYS A 24 -33.00 59.84 42.49
C LYS A 24 -32.15 59.94 43.83
N GLN A 25 -31.64 58.74 44.24
CA GLN A 25 -30.77 58.73 45.49
C GLN A 25 -29.30 59.03 45.15
N PHE A 26 -28.92 59.13 43.87
CA PHE A 26 -27.57 59.48 43.41
C PHE A 26 -27.24 60.99 43.61
N ILE A 27 -28.25 61.83 43.81
CA ILE A 27 -28.14 63.28 43.91
C ILE A 27 -27.89 63.73 45.37
N ASP A 28 -28.33 62.95 46.36
CA ASP A 28 -28.12 63.18 47.74
C ASP A 28 -26.95 62.35 48.23
N ASP A 29 -25.89 62.95 48.82
CA ASP A 29 -24.60 62.32 49.18
C ASP A 29 -24.63 61.10 50.15
N ILE A 30 -25.79 60.43 50.29
CA ILE A 30 -26.04 59.28 51.20
C ILE A 30 -26.01 57.96 50.47
N TRP A 31 -25.49 57.96 49.26
CA TRP A 31 -25.55 56.78 48.30
C TRP A 31 -24.81 55.55 48.82
N LEU A 32 -23.63 55.72 49.48
CA LEU A 32 -22.83 54.59 49.98
C LEU A 32 -23.40 53.91 51.23
N GLU A 33 -24.34 54.56 51.94
CA GLU A 33 -24.94 54.05 53.20
C GLU A 33 -26.21 53.19 52.93
N SER A 34 -26.79 53.20 51.75
CA SER A 34 -27.99 52.46 51.53
C SER A 34 -27.73 50.93 51.57
N PRO A 35 -28.44 50.16 52.39
CA PRO A 35 -28.22 48.76 52.58
C PRO A 35 -28.49 47.96 51.28
N PHE A 36 -29.27 48.53 50.37
CA PHE A 36 -29.57 47.93 49.05
C PHE A 36 -28.35 48.06 48.12
N PHE A 37 -27.69 49.15 48.03
CA PHE A 37 -26.51 49.36 47.19
C PHE A 37 -25.34 48.51 47.68
N ARG A 38 -25.09 48.40 48.98
CA ARG A 38 -24.06 47.49 49.52
C ARG A 38 -24.29 46.03 49.18
N LYS A 39 -25.55 45.57 49.23
CA LYS A 39 -25.91 44.21 48.84
C LYS A 39 -25.67 43.97 47.34
N THR A 40 -26.08 44.90 46.46
CA THR A 40 -25.88 44.74 45.01
C THR A 40 -24.42 44.86 44.61
N LEU A 41 -23.65 45.73 45.22
CA LEU A 41 -22.21 45.82 45.04
C LEU A 41 -21.52 44.52 45.47
N PHE A 42 -21.91 43.98 46.61
CA PHE A 42 -21.39 42.69 47.10
C PHE A 42 -21.72 41.55 46.12
N ILE A 43 -22.94 41.46 45.62
CA ILE A 43 -23.33 40.45 44.61
C ILE A 43 -22.54 40.62 43.31
N SER A 44 -22.32 41.88 42.87
CA SER A 44 -21.51 42.16 41.68
C SER A 44 -20.03 41.74 41.85
N ILE A 45 -19.44 42.03 43.01
CA ILE A 45 -18.08 41.62 43.35
C ILE A 45 -17.98 40.08 43.40
N VAL A 46 -18.96 39.40 43.98
CA VAL A 46 -19.00 37.93 44.03
C VAL A 46 -19.13 37.34 42.61
N LEU A 47 -20.01 37.89 41.75
CA LEU A 47 -20.13 37.49 40.38
C LEU A 47 -18.84 37.68 39.56
N LEU A 48 -18.16 38.82 39.80
CA LEU A 48 -16.89 39.14 39.16
C LEU A 48 -15.77 38.21 39.65
N ALA A 49 -15.74 37.87 40.94
CA ALA A 49 -14.83 36.88 41.49
C ALA A 49 -15.06 35.50 40.93
N VAL A 50 -16.31 35.03 40.77
CA VAL A 50 -16.69 33.76 40.13
C VAL A 50 -16.29 33.77 38.66
N ALA A 51 -16.44 34.88 37.94
CA ALA A 51 -16.00 35.02 36.55
C ALA A 51 -14.47 34.93 36.42
N PHE A 52 -13.72 35.51 37.39
CA PHE A 52 -12.26 35.50 37.39
C PHE A 52 -11.69 34.12 37.76
N ILE A 53 -12.30 33.43 38.70
CA ILE A 53 -11.89 32.09 39.16
C ILE A 53 -12.20 31.03 38.12
N GLN A 54 -13.18 31.24 37.23
CA GLN A 54 -13.59 30.32 36.14
C GLN A 54 -13.76 28.87 36.60
N PRO A 55 -14.59 28.55 37.60
CA PRO A 55 -14.70 27.19 38.14
C PRO A 55 -15.27 26.20 37.12
N TYR A 56 -16.02 26.68 36.14
CA TYR A 56 -16.66 25.86 35.09
C TYR A 56 -16.14 26.22 33.72
N ARG A 57 -15.80 25.17 32.94
CA ARG A 57 -15.45 25.28 31.54
C ARG A 57 -16.49 24.52 30.69
N ALA A 58 -16.92 25.17 29.61
CA ALA A 58 -17.63 24.54 28.55
C ALA A 58 -16.65 24.27 27.41
N GLU A 59 -16.41 23.04 27.13
CA GLU A 59 -15.48 22.62 26.09
C GLU A 59 -16.21 21.76 25.05
N ARG A 60 -15.91 21.98 23.78
CA ARG A 60 -16.46 21.21 22.69
C ARG A 60 -15.44 20.15 22.27
N ILE A 61 -15.83 18.90 22.43
CA ILE A 61 -15.05 17.76 21.94
C ILE A 61 -15.12 17.78 20.41
N ASN A 62 -13.96 17.74 19.77
CA ASN A 62 -13.86 17.76 18.31
C ASN A 62 -14.48 16.52 17.68
N GLN A 63 -14.91 16.64 16.41
CA GLN A 63 -15.40 15.50 15.64
C GLN A 63 -14.28 14.48 15.47
N GLY A 64 -14.60 13.19 15.67
CA GLY A 64 -13.61 12.11 15.64
C GLY A 64 -12.85 11.90 16.95
N PHE A 65 -13.23 12.63 18.03
CA PHE A 65 -12.70 12.43 19.37
C PHE A 65 -13.80 12.07 20.36
N GLY A 66 -13.45 11.27 21.35
CA GLY A 66 -14.25 10.98 22.52
C GLY A 66 -13.62 11.62 23.75
N GLY A 67 -14.41 12.33 24.55
CA GLY A 67 -13.93 12.95 25.78
C GLY A 67 -14.14 12.03 26.97
N LEU A 68 -13.14 11.86 27.80
CA LEU A 68 -13.21 11.20 29.09
C LEU A 68 -13.15 12.26 30.19
N LYS A 69 -14.26 12.40 30.92
CA LYS A 69 -14.32 13.25 32.11
C LYS A 69 -13.81 12.46 33.31
N VAL A 70 -12.68 12.90 33.86
CA VAL A 70 -12.01 12.29 35.01
C VAL A 70 -12.12 13.17 36.20
N TRP A 71 -12.53 12.62 37.36
CA TRP A 71 -12.70 13.35 38.62
C TRP A 71 -11.44 13.30 39.47
N TYR A 72 -10.97 14.46 39.95
CA TYR A 72 -9.82 14.58 40.83
C TYR A 72 -10.19 14.60 42.30
N SER A 73 -11.43 14.99 42.63
CA SER A 73 -11.91 15.19 43.99
C SER A 73 -13.30 14.60 44.20
N GLY A 74 -13.64 14.31 45.46
CA GLY A 74 -14.91 13.71 45.86
C GLY A 74 -14.81 12.20 46.09
N GLN A 75 -15.98 11.55 46.35
CA GLN A 75 -16.05 10.10 46.59
C GLN A 75 -15.69 9.28 45.33
N ASP A 76 -15.91 9.83 44.15
CA ASP A 76 -15.62 9.24 42.86
C ASP A 76 -14.19 9.56 42.34
N ARG A 77 -13.30 9.97 43.21
CA ARG A 77 -11.93 10.42 42.91
C ARG A 77 -11.11 9.36 42.16
N GLY A 78 -10.45 9.76 41.08
CA GLY A 78 -9.53 8.92 40.35
C GLY A 78 -10.25 7.97 39.39
N ALA A 79 -9.93 6.67 39.45
CA ALA A 79 -10.44 5.68 38.53
C ALA A 79 -11.91 5.23 38.80
N GLY A 80 -12.53 5.69 39.88
CA GLY A 80 -13.88 5.24 40.26
C GLY A 80 -14.94 5.60 39.24
N LYS A 81 -14.94 6.85 38.78
CA LYS A 81 -15.95 7.33 37.84
C LYS A 81 -15.28 8.07 36.67
N ILE A 82 -15.29 7.41 35.51
CA ILE A 82 -14.86 8.00 34.25
C ILE A 82 -16.08 7.99 33.33
N GLU A 83 -16.51 9.17 32.90
CA GLU A 83 -17.67 9.31 32.02
C GLU A 83 -17.21 9.62 30.61
N TYR A 84 -17.69 8.82 29.63
CA TYR A 84 -17.53 9.11 28.22
C TYR A 84 -18.50 10.22 27.80
N LYS A 85 -18.00 11.26 27.15
CA LYS A 85 -18.76 12.42 26.70
C LYS A 85 -18.46 12.71 25.22
N VAL A 86 -19.46 13.25 24.53
CA VAL A 86 -19.37 13.67 23.12
C VAL A 86 -20.00 15.05 22.98
N GLY A 87 -19.48 15.87 22.11
CA GLY A 87 -20.04 17.20 21.82
C GLY A 87 -19.69 18.23 22.90
N TRP A 88 -20.63 19.10 23.24
CA TRP A 88 -20.43 20.11 24.27
C TRP A 88 -20.44 19.50 25.67
N THR A 89 -19.38 19.68 26.41
CA THR A 89 -19.26 19.19 27.80
C THR A 89 -18.95 20.32 28.75
N LEU A 90 -19.78 20.44 29.77
CA LEU A 90 -19.56 21.36 30.88
C LEU A 90 -18.92 20.59 32.03
N TYR A 91 -17.79 21.08 32.52
CA TYR A 91 -17.11 20.47 33.66
C TYR A 91 -16.48 21.52 34.59
N ASN A 92 -16.33 21.14 35.83
CA ASN A 92 -15.64 22.00 36.80
C ASN A 92 -14.13 21.68 36.69
N TYR A 93 -13.36 22.69 36.25
CA TYR A 93 -11.91 22.60 36.06
C TYR A 93 -11.14 22.24 37.35
N TRP A 94 -11.70 22.59 38.49
CA TRP A 94 -11.04 22.37 39.80
C TRP A 94 -11.27 20.93 40.31
N SER A 95 -12.36 20.31 39.94
CA SER A 95 -12.72 18.97 40.43
C SER A 95 -12.57 17.86 39.37
N SER A 96 -12.50 18.22 38.09
CA SER A 96 -12.43 17.27 37.02
C SER A 96 -11.62 17.79 35.83
N SER A 97 -11.11 16.88 35.00
CA SER A 97 -10.50 17.19 33.71
C SER A 97 -11.20 16.45 32.57
N LEU A 98 -11.08 17.03 31.41
CA LEU A 98 -11.49 16.39 30.16
C LEU A 98 -10.24 15.94 29.40
N LYS A 99 -10.15 14.63 29.10
CA LYS A 99 -9.11 14.04 28.27
C LYS A 99 -9.73 13.58 26.96
N GLU A 100 -9.17 13.98 25.84
CA GLU A 100 -9.67 13.61 24.51
C GLU A 100 -8.86 12.44 23.93
N PHE A 101 -9.58 11.45 23.39
CA PHE A 101 -9.00 10.32 22.67
C PHE A 101 -9.63 10.21 21.28
N PRO A 102 -8.84 9.95 20.24
CA PRO A 102 -9.37 9.78 18.90
C PRO A 102 -10.24 8.52 18.81
N THR A 103 -11.39 8.66 18.16
CA THR A 103 -12.30 7.55 17.83
C THR A 103 -12.15 7.07 16.39
N ASN A 104 -11.51 7.88 15.55
CA ASN A 104 -11.18 7.56 14.18
C ASN A 104 -9.93 6.68 14.12
N GLN A 105 -9.66 6.13 12.95
CA GLN A 105 -8.47 5.34 12.68
C GLN A 105 -7.22 6.22 12.81
N GLN A 106 -6.27 5.75 13.56
CA GLN A 106 -4.95 6.37 13.75
C GLN A 106 -3.90 5.55 13.01
N HIS A 107 -2.87 6.23 12.54
CA HIS A 107 -1.69 5.63 11.95
C HIS A 107 -0.50 5.85 12.88
N LYS A 108 0.25 4.77 13.15
CA LYS A 108 1.48 4.85 13.96
C LYS A 108 2.59 4.10 13.26
N GLU A 109 3.76 4.73 13.25
CA GLU A 109 5.00 4.15 12.77
C GLU A 109 6.02 4.17 13.91
N TYR A 110 6.72 3.06 14.06
CA TYR A 110 7.78 2.94 15.08
C TYR A 110 9.16 2.91 14.42
N PRO A 111 10.18 3.37 15.15
CA PRO A 111 11.56 3.27 14.70
C PRO A 111 11.97 1.81 14.53
N GLU A 112 13.12 1.62 13.93
CA GLU A 112 13.71 0.32 13.70
C GLU A 112 13.83 -0.50 14.99
N GLN A 113 13.36 -1.74 14.94
CA GLN A 113 13.35 -2.69 16.03
C GLN A 113 13.91 -4.02 15.54
N THR A 114 14.76 -4.67 16.36
CA THR A 114 15.29 -5.98 16.03
C THR A 114 14.40 -7.07 16.61
N VAL A 115 13.96 -8.01 15.77
CA VAL A 115 13.20 -9.20 16.16
C VAL A 115 13.98 -10.46 15.80
N ILE A 116 13.70 -11.55 16.51
CA ILE A 116 14.40 -12.83 16.29
C ILE A 116 13.46 -13.77 15.55
N THR A 117 13.95 -14.33 14.42
CA THR A 117 13.22 -15.33 13.65
C THR A 117 13.60 -16.75 14.08
N LYS A 118 12.89 -17.75 13.56
CA LYS A 118 13.18 -19.17 13.79
C LYS A 118 14.63 -19.46 13.43
N GLY A 119 15.34 -20.07 14.38
CA GLY A 119 16.77 -20.36 14.24
C GLY A 119 17.70 -19.31 14.86
N GLY A 120 17.15 -18.27 15.51
CA GLY A 120 17.94 -17.26 16.23
C GLY A 120 18.53 -16.16 15.35
N PHE A 121 18.04 -16.00 14.12
CA PHE A 121 18.52 -14.95 13.22
C PHE A 121 17.84 -13.61 13.54
N PRO A 122 18.61 -12.55 13.86
CA PRO A 122 18.06 -11.22 14.06
C PRO A 122 17.67 -10.60 12.71
N VAL A 123 16.52 -9.93 12.72
CA VAL A 123 15.99 -9.19 11.58
C VAL A 123 15.48 -7.84 12.06
N ASP A 124 15.86 -6.78 11.35
CA ASP A 124 15.39 -5.45 11.67
C ASP A 124 14.08 -5.17 10.95
N ILE A 125 13.13 -4.60 11.68
CA ILE A 125 11.80 -4.25 11.19
C ILE A 125 11.46 -2.81 11.55
N LYS A 126 10.67 -2.14 10.70
CA LYS A 126 10.05 -0.84 10.97
C LYS A 126 8.53 -1.00 10.96
N PRO A 127 7.93 -1.41 12.08
CA PRO A 127 6.50 -1.69 12.10
C PRO A 127 5.69 -0.39 11.95
N SER A 128 4.77 -0.40 11.02
CA SER A 128 3.76 0.64 10.83
C SER A 128 2.38 -0.01 10.77
N PHE A 129 1.39 0.58 11.42
CA PHE A 129 0.07 0.00 11.49
C PHE A 129 -1.01 1.06 11.69
N ASN A 130 -2.22 0.68 11.32
CA ASN A 130 -3.41 1.45 11.58
C ASN A 130 -4.21 0.79 12.69
N TYR A 131 -4.70 1.59 13.63
CA TYR A 131 -5.49 1.10 14.73
C TYR A 131 -6.66 2.01 15.05
N THR A 132 -7.66 1.48 15.72
CA THR A 132 -8.78 2.22 16.30
C THR A 132 -8.94 1.86 17.76
N ILE A 133 -9.33 2.84 18.58
CA ILE A 133 -9.64 2.62 19.98
C ILE A 133 -11.13 2.29 20.11
N LYS A 134 -11.46 1.24 20.84
CA LYS A 134 -12.87 0.89 21.09
C LYS A 134 -13.50 1.91 22.02
N THR A 135 -14.47 2.66 21.52
CA THR A 135 -15.13 3.75 22.23
C THR A 135 -15.76 3.31 23.57
N GLY A 136 -16.35 2.12 23.62
CA GLY A 136 -16.93 1.55 24.85
C GLY A 136 -15.90 1.22 25.92
N GLU A 137 -14.66 0.97 25.53
CA GLU A 137 -13.59 0.53 26.44
C GLU A 137 -12.58 1.65 26.76
N MET A 138 -12.73 2.85 26.24
CA MET A 138 -11.84 3.98 26.51
C MET A 138 -11.73 4.30 28.00
N ALA A 139 -12.86 4.28 28.71
CA ALA A 139 -12.88 4.56 30.15
C ALA A 139 -12.12 3.47 30.94
N SER A 140 -12.25 2.19 30.54
CA SER A 140 -11.50 1.08 31.16
C SER A 140 -10.02 1.17 30.87
N MET A 141 -9.64 1.53 29.65
CA MET A 141 -8.27 1.76 29.21
C MET A 141 -7.62 2.86 30.03
N TYR A 142 -8.25 4.04 30.12
CA TYR A 142 -7.72 5.14 30.91
C TYR A 142 -7.64 4.82 32.41
N ARG A 143 -8.57 4.03 32.94
CA ARG A 143 -8.54 3.57 34.34
C ARG A 143 -7.31 2.72 34.64
N GLU A 144 -6.91 1.88 33.70
CA GLU A 144 -5.79 0.95 33.88
C GLU A 144 -4.43 1.67 33.70
N PHE A 145 -4.30 2.46 32.63
CA PHE A 145 -3.01 3.09 32.30
C PHE A 145 -2.79 4.47 32.88
N ARG A 146 -3.83 5.25 33.07
CA ARG A 146 -3.82 6.64 33.58
C ARG A 146 -2.83 7.56 32.85
N SER A 147 -2.50 7.27 31.62
CA SER A 147 -1.56 8.00 30.78
C SER A 147 -2.27 8.62 29.59
N GLU A 148 -1.61 9.56 28.96
CA GLU A 148 -2.05 10.13 27.68
C GLU A 148 -1.84 9.12 26.56
N LEU A 149 -2.57 9.30 25.44
CA LEU A 149 -2.51 8.37 24.32
C LEU A 149 -1.08 8.22 23.78
N THR A 150 -0.36 9.32 23.61
CA THR A 150 1.01 9.31 23.08
C THR A 150 1.94 8.45 23.94
N GLU A 151 1.84 8.59 25.26
CA GLU A 151 2.64 7.79 26.17
C GLU A 151 2.24 6.32 26.17
N LEU A 152 0.96 6.04 26.02
CA LEU A 152 0.43 4.68 25.89
C LEU A 152 0.92 4.00 24.60
N GLU A 153 0.92 4.75 23.48
CA GLU A 153 1.45 4.30 22.20
C GLU A 153 2.93 3.99 22.29
N ASP A 154 3.73 4.94 22.79
CA ASP A 154 5.19 4.86 22.73
C ASP A 154 5.78 3.84 23.71
N LYS A 155 5.05 3.49 24.74
CA LYS A 155 5.51 2.55 25.77
C LYS A 155 4.78 1.22 25.71
N TRP A 156 3.49 1.21 26.06
CA TRP A 156 2.76 -0.03 26.24
C TRP A 156 2.41 -0.71 24.92
N LEU A 157 1.87 0.05 23.97
CA LEU A 157 1.45 -0.50 22.68
C LEU A 157 2.63 -1.00 21.87
N LEU A 158 3.76 -0.27 21.88
CA LEU A 158 5.00 -0.71 21.28
C LEU A 158 5.47 -2.05 21.85
N ASN A 159 5.57 -2.15 23.18
CA ASN A 159 6.03 -3.38 23.83
C ASN A 159 5.08 -4.56 23.57
N ALA A 160 3.78 -4.33 23.61
CA ALA A 160 2.78 -5.34 23.31
C ALA A 160 2.87 -5.83 21.86
N LEU A 161 3.03 -4.90 20.92
CA LEU A 161 3.20 -5.19 19.50
C LEU A 161 4.48 -5.99 19.24
N LEU A 162 5.61 -5.54 19.79
CA LEU A 162 6.91 -6.25 19.66
C LEU A 162 6.88 -7.65 20.25
N SER A 163 6.19 -7.83 21.38
CA SER A 163 5.99 -9.17 21.96
C SER A 163 5.25 -10.09 20.98
N VAL A 164 4.18 -9.60 20.36
CA VAL A 164 3.43 -10.38 19.38
C VAL A 164 4.27 -10.68 18.14
N ILE A 165 4.96 -9.67 17.61
CA ILE A 165 5.79 -9.84 16.41
C ILE A 165 6.90 -10.87 16.70
N ASN A 166 7.58 -10.80 17.84
CA ASN A 166 8.60 -11.77 18.23
C ASN A 166 8.03 -13.19 18.34
N ASP A 167 6.86 -13.35 18.97
CA ASP A 167 6.24 -14.67 19.14
C ASP A 167 5.84 -15.31 17.80
N VAL A 168 5.37 -14.49 16.85
CA VAL A 168 5.05 -14.96 15.49
C VAL A 168 6.34 -15.20 14.70
N SER A 169 7.31 -14.27 14.75
CA SER A 169 8.58 -14.38 14.03
C SER A 169 9.37 -15.63 14.42
N ASN A 170 9.32 -16.04 15.68
CA ASN A 170 9.98 -17.28 16.15
C ASN A 170 9.42 -18.56 15.50
N LYS A 171 8.23 -18.52 14.91
CA LYS A 171 7.64 -19.66 14.18
C LYS A 171 8.06 -19.71 12.72
N TRP A 172 8.46 -18.58 12.14
CA TRP A 172 8.78 -18.41 10.73
C TRP A 172 10.28 -18.40 10.48
N SER A 173 10.73 -19.13 9.45
CA SER A 173 12.11 -18.99 8.99
C SER A 173 12.31 -17.61 8.32
N ILE A 174 13.54 -17.14 8.30
CA ILE A 174 13.84 -15.84 7.67
C ILE A 174 13.46 -15.84 6.18
N GLU A 175 13.67 -16.95 5.47
CA GLU A 175 13.31 -17.10 4.05
C GLU A 175 11.77 -17.06 3.85
N ASP A 176 11.02 -17.70 4.73
CA ASP A 176 9.55 -17.74 4.66
C ASP A 176 8.94 -16.39 4.95
N VAL A 177 9.51 -15.63 5.88
CA VAL A 177 9.05 -14.25 6.18
C VAL A 177 9.19 -13.35 4.95
N PHE A 178 10.27 -13.49 4.16
CA PHE A 178 10.44 -12.72 2.93
C PHE A 178 9.56 -13.22 1.79
N SER A 179 9.46 -14.53 1.62
CA SER A 179 8.73 -15.15 0.50
C SER A 179 7.21 -15.06 0.66
N ASN A 180 6.70 -15.13 1.90
CA ASN A 180 5.29 -15.15 2.24
C ASN A 180 4.90 -13.99 3.18
N ARG A 181 5.44 -12.80 2.92
CA ARG A 181 5.27 -11.61 3.76
C ARG A 181 3.82 -11.32 4.12
N GLU A 182 2.92 -11.43 3.15
CA GLU A 182 1.49 -11.16 3.38
C GLU A 182 0.87 -12.09 4.42
N LYS A 183 1.19 -13.38 4.36
CA LYS A 183 0.71 -14.36 5.35
C LYS A 183 1.28 -14.10 6.73
N PHE A 184 2.56 -13.76 6.79
CA PHE A 184 3.23 -13.39 8.04
C PHE A 184 2.57 -12.16 8.68
N GLU A 185 2.41 -11.07 7.92
CA GLU A 185 1.77 -9.84 8.40
C GLU A 185 0.31 -10.09 8.85
N LEU A 186 -0.43 -10.93 8.12
CA LEU A 186 -1.79 -11.32 8.49
C LEU A 186 -1.82 -12.10 9.83
N GLU A 187 -0.92 -13.07 10.02
CA GLU A 187 -0.82 -13.82 11.28
C GLU A 187 -0.48 -12.90 12.45
N VAL A 188 0.42 -11.93 12.24
CA VAL A 188 0.72 -10.91 13.26
C VAL A 188 -0.50 -10.09 13.59
N VAL A 189 -1.27 -9.62 12.59
CA VAL A 189 -2.51 -8.85 12.82
C VAL A 189 -3.54 -9.66 13.61
N VAL A 190 -3.74 -10.92 13.26
CA VAL A 190 -4.68 -11.82 13.96
C VAL A 190 -4.25 -12.00 15.42
N GLU A 191 -2.97 -12.24 15.65
CA GLU A 191 -2.46 -12.44 17.02
C GLU A 191 -2.46 -11.13 17.82
N CYS A 192 -2.15 -9.99 17.19
CA CYS A 192 -2.31 -8.67 17.81
C CYS A 192 -3.77 -8.43 18.22
N ASN A 193 -4.71 -8.66 17.33
CA ASN A 193 -6.12 -8.48 17.66
C ASN A 193 -6.57 -9.47 18.75
N ARG A 194 -6.03 -10.69 18.79
CA ARG A 194 -6.34 -11.65 19.87
C ARG A 194 -5.93 -11.13 21.24
N ARG A 195 -4.73 -10.50 21.35
CA ARG A 195 -4.17 -10.04 22.64
C ARG A 195 -4.63 -8.63 23.01
N LEU A 196 -4.76 -7.73 22.02
CA LEU A 196 -5.05 -6.32 22.24
C LEU A 196 -6.55 -5.98 22.08
N ASN A 197 -7.39 -6.95 21.75
CA ASN A 197 -8.81 -6.77 21.45
C ASN A 197 -9.62 -6.09 22.57
N LYS A 198 -9.09 -6.04 23.78
CA LYS A 198 -9.77 -5.36 24.88
C LYS A 198 -9.96 -3.87 24.61
N TRP A 199 -8.94 -3.18 24.08
CA TRP A 199 -8.95 -1.72 23.89
C TRP A 199 -8.70 -1.28 22.46
N PHE A 200 -7.88 -2.02 21.72
CA PHE A 200 -7.44 -1.66 20.37
C PHE A 200 -7.93 -2.67 19.34
N ASN A 201 -8.20 -2.15 18.15
CA ASN A 201 -8.42 -2.97 16.96
C ASN A 201 -7.40 -2.56 15.90
N ILE A 202 -6.49 -3.48 15.55
CA ILE A 202 -5.45 -3.26 14.55
C ILE A 202 -5.98 -3.74 13.21
N SER A 203 -6.02 -2.84 12.22
CA SER A 203 -6.61 -3.13 10.91
C SER A 203 -5.57 -3.45 9.85
N GLN A 204 -4.47 -2.76 9.85
CA GLN A 204 -3.40 -2.94 8.87
C GLN A 204 -2.06 -2.87 9.57
N LEU A 205 -1.19 -3.83 9.27
CA LEU A 205 0.16 -3.85 9.81
C LEU A 205 1.12 -4.13 8.66
N ARG A 206 2.19 -3.34 8.63
CA ARG A 206 3.35 -3.51 7.75
C ARG A 206 4.58 -3.61 8.59
N THR A 207 5.32 -4.68 8.42
CA THR A 207 6.53 -4.91 9.20
C THR A 207 7.76 -4.20 8.64
N ASN A 208 7.75 -3.85 7.32
CA ASN A 208 8.87 -3.20 6.63
C ASN A 208 10.22 -3.83 6.99
N ILE A 209 10.31 -5.12 6.71
CA ILE A 209 11.45 -5.96 7.10
C ILE A 209 12.70 -5.53 6.34
N ILE A 210 13.80 -5.32 7.06
CA ILE A 210 15.11 -4.95 6.53
C ILE A 210 15.99 -6.21 6.61
N PRO A 211 16.34 -6.82 5.48
CA PRO A 211 17.15 -8.03 5.50
C PRO A 211 18.62 -7.72 5.86
N PRO A 212 19.26 -8.56 6.68
CA PRO A 212 20.69 -8.47 6.94
C PRO A 212 21.49 -8.55 5.63
N PRO A 213 22.60 -7.80 5.48
CA PRO A 213 23.40 -7.77 4.23
C PRO A 213 23.90 -9.16 3.79
N ALA A 214 24.24 -10.02 4.73
CA ALA A 214 24.67 -11.37 4.43
C ALA A 214 23.55 -12.22 3.78
N LEU A 215 22.32 -12.04 4.22
CA LEU A 215 21.15 -12.72 3.66
C LEU A 215 20.83 -12.20 2.25
N VAL A 216 20.90 -10.88 2.06
CA VAL A 216 20.69 -10.25 0.73
C VAL A 216 21.65 -10.85 -0.29
N LYS A 217 22.94 -10.99 0.09
CA LYS A 217 23.94 -11.63 -0.77
C LYS A 217 23.59 -13.07 -1.09
N SER A 218 23.23 -13.87 -0.07
CA SER A 218 22.86 -15.27 -0.28
C SER A 218 21.61 -15.44 -1.16
N ILE A 219 20.59 -14.58 -0.99
CA ILE A 219 19.39 -14.58 -1.83
C ILE A 219 19.74 -14.19 -3.27
N ASN A 220 20.57 -13.17 -3.45
CA ASN A 220 21.00 -12.73 -4.78
C ASN A 220 21.79 -13.83 -5.48
N ASP A 221 22.74 -14.47 -4.80
CA ASP A 221 23.55 -15.56 -5.35
C ASP A 221 22.65 -16.76 -5.76
N LYS A 222 21.68 -17.13 -4.92
CA LYS A 222 20.70 -18.18 -5.21
C LYS A 222 19.80 -17.80 -6.41
N THR A 223 19.34 -16.55 -6.44
CA THR A 223 18.49 -16.05 -7.52
C THR A 223 19.27 -16.03 -8.85
N THR A 224 20.51 -15.59 -8.84
CA THR A 224 21.39 -15.60 -10.00
C THR A 224 21.62 -17.03 -10.50
N ALA A 225 21.92 -17.97 -9.60
CA ALA A 225 22.10 -19.38 -9.97
C ALA A 225 20.81 -19.98 -10.60
N ILE A 226 19.62 -19.67 -10.06
CA ILE A 226 18.35 -20.12 -10.64
C ILE A 226 18.14 -19.49 -12.03
N GLN A 227 18.41 -18.20 -12.18
CA GLN A 227 18.32 -17.51 -13.47
C GLN A 227 19.27 -18.10 -14.50
N ASP A 228 20.51 -18.42 -14.13
CA ASP A 228 21.50 -19.04 -15.00
C ASP A 228 21.03 -20.43 -15.48
N VAL A 229 20.46 -21.24 -14.60
CA VAL A 229 19.87 -22.54 -14.97
C VAL A 229 18.70 -22.36 -15.95
N GLN A 230 17.80 -21.43 -15.68
CA GLN A 230 16.66 -21.13 -16.57
C GLN A 230 17.14 -20.62 -17.93
N LEU A 231 18.17 -19.76 -17.93
CA LEU A 231 18.75 -19.23 -19.15
C LEU A 231 19.43 -20.31 -19.97
N ALA A 232 20.15 -21.23 -19.32
CA ALA A 232 20.75 -22.40 -19.99
C ALA A 232 19.68 -23.34 -20.58
N GLU A 233 18.60 -23.60 -19.84
CA GLU A 233 17.49 -24.39 -20.31
C GLU A 233 16.77 -23.75 -21.52
N ASN A 234 16.52 -22.44 -21.45
CA ASN A 234 15.93 -21.71 -22.57
C ASN A 234 16.84 -21.70 -23.80
N ARG A 235 18.15 -21.53 -23.63
CA ARG A 235 19.12 -21.62 -24.72
C ARG A 235 19.10 -23.02 -25.39
N ARG A 236 19.00 -24.09 -24.56
CA ARG A 236 18.87 -25.43 -25.05
C ARG A 236 17.58 -25.62 -25.90
N LYS A 237 16.44 -25.18 -25.38
CA LYS A 237 15.15 -25.25 -26.08
C LYS A 237 15.18 -24.46 -27.41
N VAL A 238 15.78 -23.28 -27.41
CA VAL A 238 15.94 -22.47 -28.63
C VAL A 238 16.86 -23.17 -29.64
N ALA A 239 17.96 -23.77 -29.16
CA ALA A 239 18.87 -24.53 -30.07
C ALA A 239 18.19 -25.76 -30.66
N GLU A 240 17.43 -26.52 -29.89
CA GLU A 240 16.62 -27.63 -30.32
C GLU A 240 15.57 -27.18 -31.34
N ALA A 241 14.82 -26.11 -31.07
CA ALA A 241 13.84 -25.56 -32.02
C ALA A 241 14.47 -25.12 -33.33
N LYS A 242 15.64 -24.46 -33.30
CA LYS A 242 16.39 -24.08 -34.49
C LYS A 242 16.90 -25.31 -35.28
N ALA A 243 17.30 -26.37 -34.57
CA ALA A 243 17.71 -27.62 -35.26
C ALA A 243 16.50 -28.26 -35.94
N PHE A 244 15.34 -28.34 -35.29
CA PHE A 244 14.12 -28.84 -35.92
C PHE A 244 13.67 -27.99 -37.12
N GLU A 245 13.77 -26.68 -37.01
CA GLU A 245 13.47 -25.73 -38.10
C GLU A 245 14.38 -26.01 -39.32
N LYS A 246 15.69 -26.13 -39.13
CA LYS A 246 16.64 -26.45 -40.19
C LYS A 246 16.31 -27.81 -40.87
N ILE A 247 15.97 -28.82 -40.06
CA ILE A 247 15.57 -30.15 -40.60
C ILE A 247 14.27 -30.02 -41.39
N ALA A 248 13.29 -29.27 -40.91
CA ALA A 248 12.03 -29.04 -41.59
C ALA A 248 12.21 -28.30 -42.91
N ILE A 249 13.04 -27.25 -42.93
CA ILE A 249 13.40 -26.50 -44.16
C ILE A 249 14.09 -27.46 -45.16
N ALA A 250 15.13 -28.19 -44.74
CA ALA A 250 15.85 -29.11 -45.62
C ALA A 250 14.94 -30.21 -46.19
N ARG A 251 14.01 -30.75 -45.40
CA ARG A 251 13.01 -31.69 -45.86
C ARG A 251 12.04 -31.03 -46.86
N GLY A 252 11.60 -29.82 -46.60
CA GLY A 252 10.75 -29.03 -47.48
C GLY A 252 11.43 -28.78 -48.84
N ASP A 253 12.68 -28.33 -48.83
CA ASP A 253 13.47 -28.07 -50.03
C ASP A 253 13.71 -29.32 -50.84
N SER A 254 14.06 -30.43 -50.17
CA SER A 254 14.20 -31.72 -50.81
C SER A 254 12.90 -32.22 -51.46
N ALA A 255 11.78 -32.12 -50.75
CA ALA A 255 10.46 -32.48 -51.29
C ALA A 255 10.07 -31.57 -52.46
N ALA A 256 10.29 -30.30 -52.38
CA ALA A 256 10.05 -29.34 -53.46
C ALA A 256 10.88 -29.68 -54.72
N ALA A 257 12.18 -30.00 -54.55
CA ALA A 257 13.06 -30.39 -55.62
C ALA A 257 12.59 -31.70 -56.32
N VAL A 258 12.15 -32.70 -55.54
CA VAL A 258 11.59 -33.95 -56.07
C VAL A 258 10.29 -33.70 -56.85
N ILE A 259 9.39 -32.86 -56.32
CA ILE A 259 8.13 -32.53 -57.02
C ILE A 259 8.42 -31.72 -58.28
N ALA A 260 9.37 -30.77 -58.25
CA ALA A 260 9.77 -30.04 -59.46
C ALA A 260 10.35 -30.95 -60.51
N ALA A 261 11.29 -31.84 -60.14
CA ALA A 261 11.86 -32.81 -61.05
C ALA A 261 10.81 -33.80 -61.63
N ALA A 262 9.87 -34.26 -60.83
CA ALA A 262 8.74 -35.09 -61.30
C ALA A 262 7.83 -34.34 -62.31
N GLY A 263 7.55 -33.04 -61.98
CA GLY A 263 6.81 -32.14 -62.87
C GLY A 263 7.50 -31.91 -64.21
N GLU A 264 8.82 -31.69 -64.19
CA GLU A 264 9.62 -31.53 -65.39
C GLU A 264 9.65 -32.84 -66.23
N ALA A 265 9.85 -34.00 -65.58
CA ALA A 265 9.81 -35.27 -66.20
C ALA A 265 8.44 -35.58 -66.89
N GLU A 266 7.33 -35.26 -66.21
CA GLU A 266 5.98 -35.36 -66.75
C GLU A 266 5.75 -34.42 -67.96
N ALA A 267 6.25 -33.17 -67.85
CA ALA A 267 6.18 -32.20 -68.93
C ALA A 267 6.98 -32.63 -70.16
N ILE A 268 8.20 -33.19 -69.94
CA ILE A 268 9.01 -33.75 -71.00
C ILE A 268 8.29 -34.95 -71.64
N LYS A 269 7.71 -35.86 -70.87
CA LYS A 269 6.95 -36.99 -71.33
C LYS A 269 5.75 -36.57 -72.18
N ARG A 270 4.99 -35.62 -71.77
CA ARG A 270 3.87 -35.02 -72.53
C ARG A 270 4.33 -34.37 -73.83
N LYS A 271 5.46 -33.62 -73.80
CA LYS A 271 6.06 -33.08 -75.01
C LYS A 271 6.51 -34.17 -75.97
N GLN A 272 7.14 -35.26 -75.49
CA GLN A 272 7.54 -36.39 -76.33
C GLN A 272 6.36 -37.10 -77.01
N VAL A 273 5.23 -37.27 -76.29
CA VAL A 273 4.02 -37.82 -76.84
C VAL A 273 3.39 -36.92 -77.92
N SER A 274 3.51 -35.60 -77.77
CA SER A 274 2.96 -34.63 -78.75
C SER A 274 3.90 -34.38 -79.94
N LEU A 275 5.17 -34.77 -79.88
CA LEU A 275 6.14 -34.65 -80.97
C LEU A 275 6.02 -35.80 -81.95
N THR A 276 5.05 -35.71 -82.84
CA THR A 276 4.97 -36.67 -83.99
C THR A 276 6.12 -36.40 -84.97
N PRO A 277 6.58 -37.44 -85.72
CA PRO A 277 7.66 -37.26 -86.70
C PRO A 277 7.37 -36.10 -87.67
N LEU A 278 6.14 -35.94 -88.03
CA LEU A 278 5.67 -34.91 -88.97
C LEU A 278 5.81 -33.50 -88.40
N TYR A 279 5.58 -33.34 -87.10
CA TYR A 279 5.73 -32.07 -86.41
C TYR A 279 7.22 -31.66 -86.24
N ILE A 280 8.08 -32.63 -86.06
CA ILE A 280 9.54 -32.42 -86.04
C ILE A 280 10.06 -31.94 -87.36
N GLU A 281 9.57 -32.57 -88.46
CA GLU A 281 9.90 -32.13 -89.81
C GLU A 281 9.36 -30.75 -90.14
N TYR A 282 8.16 -30.43 -89.71
CA TYR A 282 7.58 -29.07 -89.83
C TYR A 282 8.44 -28.03 -89.14
N ILE A 283 8.83 -28.20 -87.87
CA ILE A 283 9.72 -27.29 -87.14
C ILE A 283 11.10 -27.21 -87.77
N ARG A 284 11.62 -28.30 -88.32
CA ARG A 284 12.88 -28.28 -89.05
C ARG A 284 12.76 -27.41 -90.28
N ALA A 285 11.66 -27.56 -91.04
CA ALA A 285 11.40 -26.80 -92.24
C ALA A 285 11.19 -25.26 -91.88
N GLU A 286 10.47 -24.97 -90.84
CA GLU A 286 10.21 -23.61 -90.38
C GLU A 286 11.46 -22.84 -89.86
N ARG A 287 12.36 -23.58 -89.21
CA ARG A 287 13.63 -23.04 -88.72
C ARG A 287 14.80 -23.21 -89.73
N TRP A 288 14.54 -23.70 -90.87
CA TRP A 288 15.57 -23.80 -91.84
C TRP A 288 15.94 -22.50 -92.47
N ASN A 289 17.18 -22.07 -92.22
CA ASN A 289 17.76 -20.81 -92.73
C ASN A 289 18.33 -20.88 -94.13
N GLY A 290 17.97 -21.93 -94.93
CA GLY A 290 18.43 -22.05 -96.28
C GLY A 290 19.86 -22.55 -96.47
N SER A 291 20.57 -22.87 -95.44
CA SER A 291 21.94 -23.39 -95.50
C SER A 291 21.94 -24.94 -95.43
N ASN A 292 22.40 -25.66 -96.49
CA ASN A 292 22.64 -27.09 -96.45
C ASN A 292 23.84 -27.36 -95.56
N ALA A 293 23.62 -28.19 -94.53
CA ALA A 293 24.75 -28.75 -93.80
C ALA A 293 25.39 -29.79 -94.65
N THR A 294 26.53 -29.50 -95.22
CA THR A 294 27.35 -30.45 -95.97
C THR A 294 28.06 -31.35 -94.92
N THR A 295 27.47 -32.50 -94.68
CA THR A 295 28.15 -33.55 -93.89
C THR A 295 28.88 -34.43 -94.90
N ILE A 296 30.19 -34.37 -94.92
CA ILE A 296 31.05 -35.34 -95.57
C ILE A 296 31.26 -36.49 -94.60
N ALA A 297 30.57 -37.57 -94.78
CA ALA A 297 30.76 -38.79 -94.00
C ALA A 297 31.98 -39.53 -94.54
N GLY A 298 33.09 -39.36 -93.89
CA GLY A 298 34.24 -40.26 -94.02
C GLY A 298 34.15 -41.36 -93.00
N VAL A 299 34.49 -42.56 -93.44
CA VAL A 299 34.25 -43.88 -92.81
C VAL A 299 34.87 -44.04 -91.40
N ASN A 300 35.29 -43.11 -90.66
CA ASN A 300 35.72 -43.34 -89.27
C ASN A 300 36.07 -42.07 -88.50
N SER A 301 35.43 -40.91 -88.69
CA SER A 301 35.57 -39.82 -87.76
C SER A 301 34.40 -38.84 -87.85
N PRO A 302 33.77 -38.39 -86.71
CA PRO A 302 32.80 -37.32 -86.73
C PRO A 302 33.56 -35.98 -86.89
N LEU A 303 33.58 -35.43 -88.08
CA LEU A 303 34.05 -34.10 -88.31
C LEU A 303 32.91 -33.10 -88.09
N LEU A 304 33.03 -32.31 -87.03
CA LEU A 304 32.20 -31.12 -86.83
C LEU A 304 32.70 -30.02 -87.78
N ILE A 305 31.93 -29.76 -88.85
CA ILE A 305 32.16 -28.58 -89.69
C ILE A 305 31.35 -27.43 -89.20
N THR A 306 31.99 -26.41 -88.71
CA THR A 306 31.39 -25.13 -88.42
C THR A 306 31.05 -24.38 -89.71
N PRO A 307 29.84 -23.80 -89.86
CA PRO A 307 29.47 -23.04 -91.07
C PRO A 307 30.33 -21.77 -91.15
N SER A 308 30.92 -21.55 -92.32
CA SER A 308 31.63 -20.26 -92.60
C SER A 308 30.61 -19.14 -92.76
N LYS A 309 30.80 -18.10 -92.02
CA LYS A 309 30.06 -16.83 -92.23
C LYS A 309 30.46 -16.23 -93.56
N GLN A 310 29.47 -16.00 -94.42
CA GLN A 310 29.50 -14.89 -95.37
C GLN A 310 28.88 -13.68 -94.77
#